data_ad6c14feffb869f37e8dc37b94d1f3fa
#
_entry.id   ad6c14feffb869f37e8dc37b94d1f3fa
#
_cell.length_a   1.000
_cell.length_b   1.000
_cell.length_c   1.000
_cell.angle_alpha   90.00
_cell.angle_beta   90.00
_cell.angle_gamma   90.00
#
_symmetry.space_group_name_H-M   'P 1'
#
loop_
_entity.id
_entity.type
_entity.pdbx_description
1 polymer ?
#
loop_
_entity_poly.entity_id
_entity_poly.type
_entity_poly.pdbx_seq_one_letter_code
_entity_poly.pdbx_strand_id
1 'polypeptide(L)'
;MKEIKNLKMYKKVLIVVDMVNGFVREGALADKHIEGTIANQVALIKQYQEEGNLIIFIKDTHTKDSVEHDRFGGAVHCIEGTKEAELVDELKPFEGKENTITLEKNSTSYIWAENKEDGYNFVDVLDNLENAKEVEVVGCCTDICITNGVLPMMNYFDQKNKRVGVTLYQDAIDTFEIPGVHDRQHYEDAAYLLLKQQGAKVKKLGKVA
;
A
#
# COMPACT_ATOMS: atom_id res chain seq x y z
N MET A 1 10.09 -22.47 -6.84
CA MET A 1 9.61 -21.10 -7.01
C MET A 1 8.87 -21.06 -8.33
N LYS A 2 7.60 -20.67 -8.32
CA LYS A 2 6.92 -20.33 -9.56
C LYS A 2 7.55 -19.04 -10.09
N GLU A 3 7.61 -18.91 -11.39
CA GLU A 3 8.25 -17.77 -12.06
C GLU A 3 7.37 -16.53 -11.91
N ILE A 4 7.92 -15.43 -11.38
CA ILE A 4 7.22 -14.14 -11.40
C ILE A 4 6.89 -13.80 -12.85
N LYS A 5 5.67 -13.34 -13.12
CA LYS A 5 5.28 -12.76 -14.41
C LYS A 5 6.36 -11.76 -14.88
N ASN A 6 6.63 -11.70 -16.16
CA ASN A 6 7.58 -10.72 -16.70
C ASN A 6 7.06 -9.30 -16.48
N LEU A 7 7.63 -8.59 -15.50
CA LEU A 7 7.24 -7.23 -15.13
C LEU A 7 8.07 -6.14 -15.86
N LYS A 8 9.01 -6.53 -16.70
CA LYS A 8 9.91 -5.59 -17.39
C LYS A 8 9.19 -4.62 -18.32
N MET A 9 8.00 -4.96 -18.77
CA MET A 9 7.20 -4.11 -19.64
C MET A 9 6.61 -2.87 -18.97
N TYR A 10 6.41 -2.91 -17.65
CA TYR A 10 5.74 -1.85 -16.92
C TYR A 10 6.67 -0.68 -16.62
N LYS A 11 6.23 0.53 -16.99
CA LYS A 11 6.93 1.78 -16.71
C LYS A 11 6.33 2.55 -15.54
N LYS A 12 5.05 2.32 -15.28
CA LYS A 12 4.30 2.88 -14.16
C LYS A 12 3.74 1.77 -13.29
N VAL A 13 3.80 1.97 -11.98
CA VAL A 13 3.31 1.02 -10.98
C VAL A 13 2.46 1.79 -9.97
N LEU A 14 1.28 1.30 -9.69
CA LEU A 14 0.44 1.76 -8.57
C LEU A 14 0.53 0.75 -7.44
N ILE A 15 0.85 1.21 -6.25
CA ILE A 15 0.79 0.40 -5.02
C ILE A 15 -0.39 0.88 -4.20
N VAL A 16 -1.31 -0.03 -3.91
CA VAL A 16 -2.50 0.19 -3.07
C VAL A 16 -2.27 -0.54 -1.75
N VAL A 17 -2.07 0.23 -0.68
CA VAL A 17 -1.63 -0.30 0.62
C VAL A 17 -2.81 -0.43 1.57
N ASP A 18 -3.04 -1.63 2.07
CA ASP A 18 -3.90 -1.97 3.21
C ASP A 18 -5.34 -1.45 3.15
N MET A 19 -5.90 -1.36 1.97
CA MET A 19 -7.32 -1.02 1.81
C MET A 19 -8.21 -2.24 2.08
N VAL A 20 -8.04 -2.80 3.27
CA VAL A 20 -8.76 -3.96 3.77
C VAL A 20 -9.86 -3.55 4.75
N ASN A 21 -10.86 -4.41 4.92
CA ASN A 21 -12.01 -4.09 5.78
C ASN A 21 -11.61 -3.77 7.22
N GLY A 22 -10.55 -4.40 7.75
CA GLY A 22 -10.06 -4.22 9.12
C GLY A 22 -9.55 -2.80 9.44
N PHE A 23 -9.15 -2.03 8.43
CA PHE A 23 -8.77 -0.62 8.60
C PHE A 23 -9.82 0.38 8.11
N VAL A 24 -10.79 -0.07 7.33
CA VAL A 24 -11.76 0.83 6.69
C VAL A 24 -13.15 0.74 7.29
N ARG A 25 -13.63 -0.47 7.61
CA ARG A 25 -15.07 -0.68 7.89
C ARG A 25 -15.40 -1.42 9.16
N GLU A 26 -14.59 -2.40 9.54
CA GLU A 26 -14.90 -3.27 10.67
C GLU A 26 -13.62 -3.72 11.38
N GLY A 27 -13.71 -3.98 12.67
CA GLY A 27 -12.57 -4.39 13.48
C GLY A 27 -12.06 -3.30 14.41
N ALA A 28 -11.03 -3.65 15.17
CA ALA A 28 -10.50 -2.80 16.23
C ALA A 28 -9.81 -1.52 15.73
N LEU A 29 -9.33 -1.51 14.49
CA LEU A 29 -8.56 -0.42 13.92
C LEU A 29 -9.27 0.29 12.75
N ALA A 30 -10.54 -0.03 12.51
CA ALA A 30 -11.29 0.59 11.43
C ALA A 30 -11.56 2.09 11.67
N ASP A 31 -11.28 2.91 10.68
CA ASP A 31 -11.52 4.36 10.73
C ASP A 31 -12.18 4.88 9.44
N LYS A 32 -13.28 5.63 9.61
CA LYS A 32 -14.04 6.21 8.50
C LYS A 32 -13.30 7.28 7.69
N HIS A 33 -12.24 7.90 8.23
CA HIS A 33 -11.42 8.83 7.46
C HIS A 33 -10.75 8.10 6.30
N ILE A 34 -10.24 6.89 6.55
CA ILE A 34 -9.64 6.03 5.51
C ILE A 34 -10.66 5.71 4.43
N GLU A 35 -11.93 5.43 4.79
CA GLU A 35 -13.01 5.19 3.83
C GLU A 35 -13.20 6.34 2.83
N GLY A 36 -12.98 7.58 3.27
CA GLY A 36 -13.08 8.78 2.43
C GLY A 36 -12.14 8.80 1.23
N THR A 37 -11.08 8.00 1.24
CA THR A 37 -10.08 7.95 0.16
C THR A 37 -10.44 6.98 -0.98
N ILE A 38 -11.41 6.09 -0.77
CA ILE A 38 -11.73 4.99 -1.69
C ILE A 38 -12.09 5.49 -3.10
N ALA A 39 -12.92 6.53 -3.20
CA ALA A 39 -13.36 7.02 -4.51
C ALA A 39 -12.19 7.47 -5.40
N ASN A 40 -11.20 8.17 -4.82
CA ASN A 40 -10.00 8.60 -5.52
C ASN A 40 -9.10 7.42 -5.92
N GLN A 41 -8.99 6.43 -5.04
CA GLN A 41 -8.24 5.21 -5.32
C GLN A 41 -8.87 4.41 -6.46
N VAL A 42 -10.19 4.22 -6.44
CA VAL A 42 -10.93 3.53 -7.51
C VAL A 42 -10.74 4.22 -8.85
N ALA A 43 -10.79 5.57 -8.88
CA ALA A 43 -10.58 6.32 -10.09
C ALA A 43 -9.17 6.11 -10.65
N LEU A 44 -8.15 6.15 -9.80
CA LEU A 44 -6.76 5.92 -10.19
C LEU A 44 -6.52 4.47 -10.64
N ILE A 45 -7.09 3.48 -9.94
CA ILE A 45 -7.01 2.06 -10.31
C ILE A 45 -7.61 1.82 -11.70
N LYS A 46 -8.79 2.40 -12.00
CA LYS A 46 -9.42 2.31 -13.31
C LYS A 46 -8.52 2.88 -14.41
N GLN A 47 -7.94 4.06 -14.19
CA GLN A 47 -7.01 4.66 -15.13
C GLN A 47 -5.82 3.74 -15.38
N TYR A 48 -5.22 3.16 -14.35
CA TYR A 48 -4.09 2.24 -14.47
C TYR A 48 -4.45 0.98 -15.24
N GLN A 49 -5.66 0.45 -15.06
CA GLN A 49 -6.14 -0.70 -15.82
C GLN A 49 -6.36 -0.36 -17.30
N GLU A 50 -6.98 0.77 -17.60
CA GLU A 50 -7.21 1.24 -18.97
C GLU A 50 -5.89 1.48 -19.72
N GLU A 51 -4.89 2.01 -19.03
CA GLU A 51 -3.54 2.23 -19.58
C GLU A 51 -2.70 0.95 -19.64
N GLY A 52 -3.16 -0.17 -19.07
CA GLY A 52 -2.41 -1.42 -18.99
C GLY A 52 -1.17 -1.36 -18.09
N ASN A 53 -1.17 -0.47 -17.09
CA ASN A 53 -0.09 -0.32 -16.11
C ASN A 53 -0.24 -1.33 -14.95
N LEU A 54 0.85 -1.58 -14.22
CA LEU A 54 0.85 -2.53 -13.10
C LEU A 54 0.20 -1.95 -11.86
N ILE A 55 -0.64 -2.75 -11.20
CA ILE A 55 -1.22 -2.46 -9.90
C ILE A 55 -0.77 -3.54 -8.90
N ILE A 56 -0.28 -3.11 -7.74
CA ILE A 56 0.12 -4.00 -6.65
C ILE A 56 -0.77 -3.71 -5.45
N PHE A 57 -1.59 -4.67 -5.07
CA PHE A 57 -2.33 -4.64 -3.82
C PHE A 57 -1.46 -5.21 -2.71
N ILE A 58 -1.27 -4.45 -1.65
CA ILE A 58 -0.66 -4.90 -0.40
C ILE A 58 -1.80 -5.08 0.60
N LYS A 59 -1.84 -6.24 1.25
CA LYS A 59 -2.87 -6.57 2.25
C LYS A 59 -2.22 -6.89 3.58
N ASP A 60 -2.66 -6.22 4.63
CA ASP A 60 -2.33 -6.62 5.98
C ASP A 60 -3.04 -7.94 6.31
N THR A 61 -2.25 -8.96 6.65
CA THR A 61 -2.76 -10.32 6.85
C THR A 61 -1.94 -10.99 7.94
N HIS A 62 -2.49 -11.01 9.15
CA HIS A 62 -1.78 -11.49 10.33
C HIS A 62 -2.10 -12.94 10.68
N THR A 63 -1.12 -13.63 11.25
CA THR A 63 -1.37 -14.85 12.03
C THR A 63 -1.98 -14.48 13.39
N LYS A 64 -2.68 -15.41 14.03
CA LYS A 64 -3.34 -15.15 15.32
C LYS A 64 -2.37 -14.75 16.44
N ASP A 65 -1.12 -15.19 16.32
CA ASP A 65 -0.03 -14.97 17.27
C ASP A 65 0.99 -13.94 16.76
N SER A 66 0.57 -13.05 15.88
CA SER A 66 1.43 -11.99 15.36
C SER A 66 1.93 -11.09 16.48
N VAL A 67 3.25 -10.94 16.58
CA VAL A 67 3.90 -10.06 17.57
C VAL A 67 3.60 -8.57 17.31
N GLU A 68 3.10 -8.23 16.14
CA GLU A 68 2.70 -6.86 15.83
C GLU A 68 1.50 -6.43 16.65
N HIS A 69 0.57 -7.32 16.94
CA HIS A 69 -0.58 -7.02 17.80
C HIS A 69 -0.16 -6.45 19.15
N ASP A 70 0.92 -6.96 19.74
CA ASP A 70 1.42 -6.45 21.03
C ASP A 70 1.89 -5.00 20.94
N ARG A 71 2.45 -4.58 19.79
CA ARG A 71 2.92 -3.22 19.56
C ARG A 71 1.78 -2.22 19.40
N PHE A 72 0.61 -2.70 18.99
CA PHE A 72 -0.61 -1.90 18.88
C PHE A 72 -1.57 -2.12 20.07
N GLY A 73 -1.02 -2.32 21.26
CA GLY A 73 -1.78 -2.45 22.50
C GLY A 73 -2.64 -3.71 22.61
N GLY A 74 -2.27 -4.77 21.89
CA GLY A 74 -3.01 -6.03 21.85
C GLY A 74 -4.23 -6.01 20.91
N ALA A 75 -4.39 -5.00 20.09
CA ALA A 75 -5.47 -4.92 19.11
C ALA A 75 -5.28 -5.98 18.01
N VAL A 76 -5.96 -7.10 18.15
CA VAL A 76 -5.98 -8.16 17.12
C VAL A 76 -6.78 -7.66 15.92
N HIS A 77 -6.19 -7.73 14.72
CA HIS A 77 -6.78 -7.21 13.49
C HIS A 77 -6.32 -8.01 12.28
N CYS A 78 -7.05 -7.91 11.19
CA CYS A 78 -6.70 -8.45 9.87
C CYS A 78 -6.18 -9.89 9.89
N ILE A 79 -6.80 -10.77 10.71
CA ILE A 79 -6.41 -12.18 10.79
C ILE A 79 -6.65 -12.88 9.45
N GLU A 80 -5.67 -13.66 9.00
CA GLU A 80 -5.73 -14.46 7.77
C GLU A 80 -7.03 -15.27 7.68
N GLY A 81 -7.68 -15.22 6.50
CA GLY A 81 -8.93 -15.91 6.23
C GLY A 81 -10.17 -15.27 6.86
N THR A 82 -10.05 -14.12 7.52
CA THR A 82 -11.19 -13.35 8.00
C THR A 82 -11.56 -12.23 7.01
N LYS A 83 -12.79 -11.72 7.16
CA LYS A 83 -13.27 -10.60 6.34
C LYS A 83 -12.45 -9.32 6.54
N GLU A 84 -11.87 -9.11 7.72
CA GLU A 84 -11.00 -7.98 7.99
C GLU A 84 -9.78 -7.93 7.06
N ALA A 85 -9.19 -9.09 6.71
CA ALA A 85 -8.03 -9.18 5.81
C ALA A 85 -8.40 -9.14 4.31
N GLU A 86 -9.68 -9.06 3.95
CA GLU A 86 -10.12 -8.90 2.57
C GLU A 86 -10.12 -7.42 2.16
N LEU A 87 -9.81 -7.14 0.88
CA LEU A 87 -9.99 -5.80 0.32
C LEU A 87 -11.43 -5.32 0.52
N VAL A 88 -11.62 -4.01 0.63
CA VAL A 88 -12.96 -3.41 0.60
C VAL A 88 -13.68 -3.73 -0.72
N ASP A 89 -15.00 -3.82 -0.67
CA ASP A 89 -15.81 -4.31 -1.81
C ASP A 89 -15.60 -3.52 -3.09
N GLU A 90 -15.29 -2.23 -3.01
CA GLU A 90 -15.01 -1.37 -4.17
C GLU A 90 -13.71 -1.73 -4.89
N LEU A 91 -12.74 -2.31 -4.18
CA LEU A 91 -11.43 -2.68 -4.73
C LEU A 91 -11.36 -4.15 -5.16
N LYS A 92 -12.15 -5.04 -4.56
CA LYS A 92 -12.21 -6.48 -4.92
C LYS A 92 -12.33 -6.76 -6.42
N PRO A 93 -13.15 -6.04 -7.21
CA PRO A 93 -13.30 -6.31 -8.64
C PRO A 93 -11.99 -6.14 -9.45
N PHE A 94 -11.01 -5.45 -8.90
CA PHE A 94 -9.73 -5.19 -9.54
C PHE A 94 -8.64 -6.21 -9.17
N GLU A 95 -8.82 -6.96 -8.08
CA GLU A 95 -7.90 -8.03 -7.66
C GLU A 95 -7.91 -9.19 -8.68
N GLY A 96 -6.75 -9.82 -8.90
CA GLY A 96 -6.63 -10.98 -9.78
C GLY A 96 -6.74 -10.70 -11.28
N LYS A 97 -6.71 -9.43 -11.71
CA LYS A 97 -6.67 -9.07 -13.14
C LYS A 97 -5.27 -9.31 -13.72
N GLU A 98 -5.16 -9.29 -15.05
CA GLU A 98 -3.91 -9.61 -15.76
C GLU A 98 -2.73 -8.74 -15.33
N ASN A 99 -2.98 -7.44 -15.14
CA ASN A 99 -1.98 -6.45 -14.72
C ASN A 99 -1.99 -6.18 -13.21
N THR A 100 -2.42 -7.14 -12.39
CA THR A 100 -2.43 -7.00 -10.93
C THR A 100 -1.59 -8.07 -10.24
N ILE A 101 -1.03 -7.68 -9.10
CA ILE A 101 -0.33 -8.56 -8.15
C ILE A 101 -0.92 -8.28 -6.78
N THR A 102 -1.18 -9.32 -6.00
CA THR A 102 -1.54 -9.20 -4.58
C THR A 102 -0.42 -9.79 -3.73
N LEU A 103 0.03 -9.02 -2.75
CA LEU A 103 1.00 -9.42 -1.75
C LEU A 103 0.42 -9.25 -0.36
N GLU A 104 0.74 -10.13 0.54
CA GLU A 104 0.28 -10.13 1.93
C GLU A 104 1.46 -9.89 2.87
N LYS A 105 1.23 -9.13 3.94
CA LYS A 105 2.24 -8.84 4.95
C LYS A 105 1.72 -9.08 6.36
N ASN A 106 2.62 -9.46 7.26
CA ASN A 106 2.39 -9.65 8.70
C ASN A 106 3.20 -8.63 9.52
N SER A 107 3.39 -7.43 8.97
CA SER A 107 4.15 -6.34 9.59
C SER A 107 3.81 -5.00 8.96
N THR A 108 4.11 -3.89 9.65
CA THR A 108 3.86 -2.53 9.13
C THR A 108 4.62 -2.21 7.84
N SER A 109 5.71 -2.92 7.52
CA SER A 109 6.46 -2.67 6.28
C SER A 109 6.12 -3.66 5.19
N TYR A 110 5.64 -3.18 4.05
CA TYR A 110 5.37 -4.03 2.91
C TYR A 110 6.61 -4.46 2.10
N ILE A 111 7.81 -4.03 2.51
CA ILE A 111 9.04 -4.51 1.88
C ILE A 111 9.20 -6.04 2.03
N TRP A 112 8.56 -6.61 3.05
CA TRP A 112 8.54 -8.03 3.36
C TRP A 112 7.27 -8.75 2.90
N ALA A 113 6.35 -8.02 2.22
CA ALA A 113 5.11 -8.61 1.72
C ALA A 113 5.42 -9.69 0.68
N GLU A 114 4.64 -10.77 0.70
CA GLU A 114 4.85 -11.93 -0.17
C GLU A 114 3.56 -12.38 -0.88
N ASN A 115 3.69 -12.95 -2.03
CA ASN A 115 2.63 -13.71 -2.67
C ASN A 115 2.69 -15.14 -2.13
N LYS A 116 1.72 -15.53 -1.32
CA LYS A 116 1.70 -16.84 -0.66
C LYS A 116 1.49 -18.02 -1.62
N GLU A 117 0.84 -17.79 -2.77
CA GLU A 117 0.59 -18.84 -3.75
C GLU A 117 1.84 -19.18 -4.56
N ASP A 118 2.58 -18.15 -4.99
CA ASP A 118 3.72 -18.28 -5.88
C ASP A 118 5.07 -18.19 -5.17
N GLY A 119 5.09 -17.74 -3.90
CA GLY A 119 6.26 -17.76 -3.02
C GLY A 119 7.34 -16.74 -3.39
N TYR A 120 6.99 -15.63 -4.06
CA TYR A 120 7.87 -14.50 -4.27
C TYR A 120 7.47 -13.33 -3.36
N ASN A 121 8.41 -12.44 -3.08
CA ASN A 121 8.20 -11.29 -2.20
C ASN A 121 8.27 -9.96 -2.96
N PHE A 122 8.00 -8.85 -2.26
CA PHE A 122 8.01 -7.52 -2.86
C PHE A 122 9.38 -7.12 -3.43
N VAL A 123 10.48 -7.56 -2.82
CA VAL A 123 11.84 -7.28 -3.34
C VAL A 123 12.04 -8.01 -4.67
N ASP A 124 11.55 -9.25 -4.80
CA ASP A 124 11.58 -9.97 -6.08
C ASP A 124 10.78 -9.23 -7.15
N VAL A 125 9.63 -8.62 -6.79
CA VAL A 125 8.86 -7.75 -7.70
C VAL A 125 9.70 -6.55 -8.12
N LEU A 126 10.35 -5.84 -7.19
CA LEU A 126 11.21 -4.69 -7.48
C LEU A 126 12.42 -5.04 -8.36
N ASP A 127 13.00 -6.23 -8.18
CA ASP A 127 14.09 -6.72 -9.04
C ASP A 127 13.61 -6.93 -10.49
N ASN A 128 12.37 -7.41 -10.68
CA ASN A 128 11.77 -7.64 -11.98
C ASN A 128 11.21 -6.37 -12.67
N LEU A 129 11.07 -5.26 -11.95
CA LEU A 129 10.64 -3.96 -12.47
C LEU A 129 11.83 -3.19 -13.09
N GLU A 130 12.48 -3.75 -14.10
CA GLU A 130 13.70 -3.19 -14.70
C GLU A 130 13.46 -1.83 -15.38
N ASN A 131 12.29 -1.63 -15.99
CA ASN A 131 11.97 -0.44 -16.78
C ASN A 131 11.06 0.56 -16.05
N ALA A 132 10.71 0.30 -14.79
CA ALA A 132 9.89 1.21 -14.01
C ALA A 132 10.53 2.62 -13.94
N LYS A 133 9.73 3.65 -14.15
CA LYS A 133 10.11 5.06 -14.09
C LYS A 133 9.37 5.79 -12.99
N GLU A 134 8.19 5.32 -12.65
CA GLU A 134 7.31 5.95 -11.67
C GLU A 134 6.57 4.89 -10.87
N VAL A 135 6.57 5.08 -9.55
CA VAL A 135 5.76 4.34 -8.60
C VAL A 135 4.83 5.34 -7.92
N GLU A 136 3.54 5.09 -7.98
CA GLU A 136 2.52 5.87 -7.29
C GLU A 136 1.98 5.04 -6.12
N VAL A 137 1.76 5.67 -4.97
CA VAL A 137 1.35 4.98 -3.74
C VAL A 137 0.08 5.63 -3.21
N VAL A 138 -0.90 4.79 -2.86
CA VAL A 138 -2.18 5.17 -2.24
C VAL A 138 -2.54 4.15 -1.15
N GLY A 139 -3.52 4.47 -0.30
CA GLY A 139 -4.01 3.54 0.73
C GLY A 139 -3.89 4.06 2.15
N CYS A 140 -3.52 3.20 3.11
CA CYS A 140 -3.39 3.54 4.54
C CYS A 140 -2.33 2.68 5.26
N CYS A 141 -1.89 3.04 6.45
CA CYS A 141 -2.00 4.37 7.07
C CYS A 141 -0.78 5.19 6.70
N THR A 142 -0.97 6.49 6.49
CA THR A 142 0.05 7.43 5.99
C THR A 142 1.37 7.33 6.74
N ASP A 143 1.33 7.40 8.06
CA ASP A 143 2.47 7.45 8.97
C ASP A 143 3.02 6.06 9.35
N ILE A 144 2.28 4.99 9.07
CA ILE A 144 2.64 3.61 9.41
C ILE A 144 3.02 2.83 8.15
N CYS A 145 2.08 2.11 7.55
CA CYS A 145 2.36 1.16 6.47
C CYS A 145 2.88 1.84 5.21
N ILE A 146 2.33 3.01 4.86
CA ILE A 146 2.82 3.80 3.73
C ILE A 146 4.27 4.23 3.98
N THR A 147 4.55 4.89 5.09
CA THR A 147 5.89 5.40 5.39
C THR A 147 6.90 4.26 5.55
N ASN A 148 6.55 3.21 6.30
CA ASN A 148 7.43 2.06 6.55
C ASN A 148 7.69 1.20 5.30
N GLY A 149 6.90 1.32 4.28
CA GLY A 149 7.11 0.65 3.01
C GLY A 149 7.80 1.52 1.96
N VAL A 150 7.40 2.80 1.84
CA VAL A 150 7.97 3.74 0.86
C VAL A 150 9.45 4.01 1.12
N LEU A 151 9.85 4.26 2.37
CA LEU A 151 11.24 4.57 2.69
C LEU A 151 12.20 3.42 2.32
N PRO A 152 11.99 2.17 2.72
CA PRO A 152 12.89 1.08 2.32
C PRO A 152 12.82 0.78 0.81
N MET A 153 11.68 0.98 0.16
CA MET A 153 11.57 0.87 -1.30
C MET A 153 12.43 1.93 -2.01
N MET A 154 12.41 3.18 -1.56
CA MET A 154 13.26 4.24 -2.11
C MET A 154 14.74 3.93 -1.89
N ASN A 155 15.12 3.49 -0.68
CA ASN A 155 16.48 3.05 -0.37
C ASN A 155 16.92 1.87 -1.25
N TYR A 156 16.00 0.95 -1.59
CA TYR A 156 16.28 -0.12 -2.54
C TYR A 156 16.60 0.43 -3.94
N PHE A 157 15.82 1.41 -4.44
CA PHE A 157 16.10 2.04 -5.72
C PHE A 157 17.47 2.74 -5.73
N ASP A 158 17.81 3.46 -4.65
CA ASP A 158 19.12 4.10 -4.50
C ASP A 158 20.24 3.08 -4.48
N GLN A 159 20.10 1.99 -3.70
CA GLN A 159 21.10 0.91 -3.63
C GLN A 159 21.34 0.25 -5.00
N LYS A 160 20.32 0.16 -5.83
CA LYS A 160 20.39 -0.44 -7.17
C LYS A 160 20.70 0.59 -8.28
N ASN A 161 20.90 1.87 -7.95
CA ASN A 161 21.05 2.98 -8.89
C ASN A 161 19.89 3.07 -9.90
N LYS A 162 18.68 2.70 -9.49
CA LYS A 162 17.46 2.79 -10.30
C LYS A 162 16.84 4.19 -10.15
N ARG A 163 16.70 4.93 -11.25
CA ARG A 163 16.05 6.24 -11.26
C ARG A 163 14.54 6.10 -11.41
N VAL A 164 13.87 5.84 -10.28
CA VAL A 164 12.41 5.69 -10.20
C VAL A 164 11.84 6.83 -9.37
N GLY A 165 10.88 7.59 -9.95
CA GLY A 165 10.14 8.60 -9.21
C GLY A 165 9.11 7.94 -8.30
N VAL A 166 8.95 8.45 -7.08
CA VAL A 166 7.91 7.99 -6.15
C VAL A 166 6.96 9.15 -5.87
N THR A 167 5.66 8.91 -6.07
CA THR A 167 4.60 9.90 -5.89
C THR A 167 3.54 9.37 -4.93
N LEU A 168 3.12 10.20 -3.98
CA LEU A 168 2.01 9.94 -3.06
C LEU A 168 0.89 10.96 -3.32
N TYR A 169 -0.36 10.49 -3.25
CA TYR A 169 -1.53 11.36 -3.43
C TYR A 169 -2.25 11.56 -2.10
N GLN A 170 -2.15 12.78 -1.54
CA GLN A 170 -2.71 13.14 -0.22
C GLN A 170 -4.23 12.92 -0.10
N ASP A 171 -4.96 13.01 -1.20
CA ASP A 171 -6.42 12.81 -1.26
C ASP A 171 -6.81 11.36 -1.61
N ALA A 172 -5.84 10.47 -1.70
CA ALA A 172 -6.01 9.02 -1.85
C ALA A 172 -5.23 8.20 -0.80
N ILE A 173 -4.73 8.89 0.23
CA ILE A 173 -4.04 8.32 1.40
C ILE A 173 -4.64 8.93 2.64
N ASP A 174 -4.80 8.17 3.71
CA ASP A 174 -5.22 8.71 5.01
C ASP A 174 -4.68 7.84 6.17
N THR A 175 -4.84 8.32 7.39
CA THR A 175 -4.56 7.58 8.62
C THR A 175 -5.72 7.73 9.61
N PHE A 176 -5.69 7.01 10.71
CA PHE A 176 -6.72 7.01 11.73
C PHE A 176 -6.61 8.19 12.71
N GLU A 177 -7.68 8.41 13.47
CA GLU A 177 -7.75 9.40 14.54
C GLU A 177 -8.05 8.73 15.88
N ILE A 178 -7.21 8.95 16.89
CA ILE A 178 -7.52 8.61 18.28
C ILE A 178 -7.38 9.87 19.14
N PRO A 179 -8.48 10.48 19.59
CA PRO A 179 -8.43 11.75 20.34
C PRO A 179 -7.48 11.69 21.54
N GLY A 180 -6.53 12.62 21.59
CA GLY A 180 -5.54 12.71 22.67
C GLY A 180 -4.39 11.71 22.62
N VAL A 181 -4.36 10.80 21.63
CA VAL A 181 -3.32 9.78 21.45
C VAL A 181 -2.67 9.89 20.07
N HIS A 182 -3.48 9.89 19.02
CA HIS A 182 -3.02 9.95 17.64
C HIS A 182 -3.82 11.03 16.90
N ASP A 183 -3.25 12.23 16.81
CA ASP A 183 -3.79 13.34 16.02
C ASP A 183 -3.47 13.09 14.54
N ARG A 184 -4.50 12.75 13.77
CA ARG A 184 -4.40 12.37 12.36
C ARG A 184 -3.61 13.38 11.54
N GLN A 185 -3.95 14.67 11.65
CA GLN A 185 -3.29 15.72 10.85
C GLN A 185 -1.81 15.86 11.19
N HIS A 186 -1.49 15.80 12.48
CA HIS A 186 -0.12 15.93 12.95
C HIS A 186 0.77 14.77 12.44
N TYR A 187 0.28 13.53 12.51
CA TYR A 187 1.02 12.36 12.04
C TYR A 187 1.15 12.32 10.53
N GLU A 188 0.10 12.72 9.79
CA GLU A 188 0.19 12.88 8.34
C GLU A 188 1.23 13.91 7.91
N ASP A 189 1.20 15.10 8.52
CA ASP A 189 2.15 16.17 8.19
C ASP A 189 3.59 15.73 8.45
N ALA A 190 3.83 15.04 9.57
CA ALA A 190 5.14 14.48 9.89
C ALA A 190 5.60 13.41 8.88
N ALA A 191 4.72 12.50 8.51
CA ALA A 191 4.99 11.47 7.51
C ALA A 191 5.31 12.09 6.14
N TYR A 192 4.49 13.02 5.66
CA TYR A 192 4.75 13.69 4.39
C TYR A 192 6.03 14.52 4.40
N LEU A 193 6.37 15.16 5.53
CA LEU A 193 7.64 15.87 5.68
C LEU A 193 8.82 14.93 5.52
N LEU A 194 8.79 13.79 6.21
CA LEU A 194 9.83 12.76 6.14
C LEU A 194 9.98 12.19 4.72
N LEU A 195 8.88 11.84 4.08
CA LEU A 195 8.87 11.28 2.73
C LEU A 195 9.38 12.29 1.69
N LYS A 196 8.98 13.56 1.79
CA LYS A 196 9.50 14.64 0.92
C LYS A 196 10.99 14.85 1.11
N GLN A 197 11.49 14.78 2.33
CA GLN A 197 12.92 14.91 2.63
C GLN A 197 13.74 13.79 1.95
N GLN A 198 13.17 12.60 1.81
CA GLN A 198 13.79 11.47 1.09
C GLN A 198 13.61 11.57 -0.45
N GLY A 199 12.90 12.57 -0.95
CA GLY A 199 12.76 12.82 -2.38
C GLY A 199 11.44 12.33 -3.00
N ALA A 200 10.50 11.83 -2.20
CA ALA A 200 9.16 11.50 -2.69
C ALA A 200 8.38 12.78 -3.05
N LYS A 201 7.57 12.69 -4.10
CA LYS A 201 6.62 13.73 -4.49
C LYS A 201 5.32 13.51 -3.75
N VAL A 202 4.84 14.52 -3.03
CA VAL A 202 3.54 14.51 -2.36
C VAL A 202 2.67 15.57 -3.01
N LYS A 203 1.55 15.16 -3.60
CA LYS A 203 0.61 16.03 -4.34
C LYS A 203 -0.83 15.56 -4.14
N LYS A 204 -1.78 16.32 -4.65
CA LYS A 204 -3.19 15.88 -4.76
C LYS A 204 -3.43 15.27 -6.13
N LEU A 205 -4.27 14.27 -6.20
CA LEU A 205 -4.69 13.64 -7.46
C LEU A 205 -5.48 14.65 -8.31
N GLY A 206 -6.24 15.52 -7.63
CA GLY A 206 -7.14 16.44 -8.28
C GLY A 206 -8.46 15.75 -8.68
N LYS A 207 -9.33 16.48 -9.38
CA LYS A 207 -10.55 15.84 -9.92
C LYS A 207 -10.12 14.94 -11.08
N VAL A 208 -10.25 13.63 -10.89
CA VAL A 208 -10.21 12.69 -12.00
C VAL A 208 -11.49 12.91 -12.81
N ALA A 209 -11.32 13.27 -14.07
CA ALA A 209 -12.43 13.61 -14.97
C ALA A 209 -13.24 12.37 -15.34
#